data_539141ee7c396dd95fd34baf54c8c380
#
_entry.id   539141ee7c396dd95fd34baf54c8c380
#
_cell.length_a   1.000
_cell.length_b   1.000
_cell.length_c   1.000
_cell.angle_alpha   90.00
_cell.angle_beta   90.00
_cell.angle_gamma   90.00
#
_symmetry.space_group_name_H-M   'P 1'
#
loop_
_entity.id
_entity.type
_entity.pdbx_description
1 polymer ?
#
loop_
_entity_poly.entity_id
_entity_poly.type
_entity_poly.pdbx_seq_one_letter_code
_entity_poly.pdbx_strand_id
1 'polypeptide(L)' 'MRQKKPALVVTFAATTDAMAMERYCQEHQLPGRLIPIPREIHAGCGLAWKTEPSEKEHFMHALADAGIRWEAMEVLELWG' A
#
# COMPACT_ATOMS: atom_id res chain seq x y z
N MET A 1 24.38 -1.58 7.24
CA MET A 1 23.74 -2.90 7.44
C MET A 1 22.24 -2.80 7.18
N ARG A 2 21.70 -3.74 6.40
CA ARG A 2 20.27 -3.73 6.10
C ARG A 2 19.47 -4.28 7.27
N GLN A 3 18.39 -3.64 7.59
CA GLN A 3 17.49 -4.07 8.65
C GLN A 3 16.07 -4.10 8.15
N LYS A 4 15.29 -5.03 8.66
CA LYS A 4 13.86 -5.03 8.42
C LYS A 4 13.21 -3.92 9.23
N LYS A 5 12.29 -3.21 8.59
CA LYS A 5 11.55 -2.14 9.22
C LYS A 5 10.06 -2.40 9.05
N PRO A 6 9.23 -2.02 10.03
CA PRO A 6 7.79 -2.13 9.86
C PRO A 6 7.32 -1.20 8.75
N ALA A 7 6.43 -1.72 7.93
CA ALA A 7 5.83 -0.97 6.83
C ALA A 7 4.35 -1.30 6.74
N LEU A 8 3.55 -0.32 6.38
CA LEU A 8 2.15 -0.55 6.06
C LEU A 8 2.09 -1.04 4.61
N VAL A 9 1.43 -2.17 4.41
CA VAL A 9 1.25 -2.76 3.08
C VAL A 9 -0.24 -2.81 2.78
N VAL A 10 -0.64 -2.13 1.72
CA VAL A 10 -2.03 -2.11 1.25
C VAL A 10 -2.12 -2.99 0.02
N THR A 11 -2.99 -3.99 0.06
CA THR A 11 -3.18 -4.90 -1.06
C THR A 11 -4.47 -4.59 -1.81
N PHE A 12 -4.53 -5.01 -3.06
CA PHE A 12 -5.63 -4.71 -3.97
C PHE A 12 -6.07 -5.99 -4.68
N ALA A 13 -7.36 -6.12 -4.92
CA ALA A 13 -7.89 -7.26 -5.66
C ALA A 13 -7.61 -7.16 -7.16
N ALA A 14 -7.47 -5.94 -7.68
CA ALA A 14 -7.26 -5.70 -9.12
C ALA A 14 -6.10 -4.74 -9.34
N THR A 15 -5.37 -4.97 -10.43
CA THR A 15 -4.24 -4.11 -10.83
C THR A 15 -4.69 -2.68 -11.07
N THR A 16 -5.90 -2.49 -11.61
CA THR A 16 -6.45 -1.16 -11.85
C THR A 16 -6.59 -0.36 -10.56
N ASP A 17 -6.94 -1.00 -9.46
CA ASP A 17 -7.05 -0.33 -8.17
C ASP A 17 -5.67 0.07 -7.64
N ALA A 18 -4.68 -0.81 -7.80
CA ALA A 18 -3.31 -0.51 -7.42
C ALA A 18 -2.76 0.68 -8.19
N MET A 19 -3.04 0.74 -9.48
CA MET A 19 -2.59 1.86 -10.32
C MET A 19 -3.33 3.15 -9.99
N ALA A 20 -4.61 3.06 -9.66
CA ALA A 20 -5.38 4.21 -9.21
C ALA A 20 -4.81 4.76 -7.90
N MET A 21 -4.39 3.89 -7.01
CA MET A 21 -3.73 4.28 -5.76
C MET A 21 -2.43 5.04 -6.03
N GLU A 22 -1.60 4.52 -6.92
CA GLU A 22 -0.35 5.17 -7.28
C GLU A 22 -0.60 6.57 -7.83
N ARG A 23 -1.55 6.69 -8.75
CA ARG A 23 -1.89 7.97 -9.36
C ARG A 23 -2.40 8.96 -8.31
N TYR A 24 -3.30 8.51 -7.47
CA TYR A 24 -3.86 9.35 -6.41
C TYR A 24 -2.76 9.87 -5.48
N CYS A 25 -1.85 8.98 -5.08
CA CYS A 25 -0.76 9.34 -4.19
C CYS A 25 0.21 10.34 -4.84
N GLN A 26 0.47 10.19 -6.13
CA GLN A 26 1.30 11.14 -6.86
C GLN A 26 0.63 12.51 -6.93
N GLU A 27 -0.66 12.55 -7.22
CA GLU A 27 -1.40 13.80 -7.34
C GLU A 27 -1.52 14.55 -6.01
N HIS A 28 -1.64 13.81 -4.91
CA HIS A 28 -1.81 14.37 -3.58
C HIS A 28 -0.54 14.36 -2.74
N GLN A 29 0.58 13.95 -3.33
CA GLN A 29 1.89 13.90 -2.68
C GLN A 29 1.87 13.06 -1.40
N LEU A 30 1.19 11.93 -1.44
CA LEU A 30 1.16 11.00 -0.33
C LEU A 30 2.38 10.09 -0.37
N PRO A 31 2.92 9.72 0.81
CA PRO A 31 4.14 8.92 0.87
C PRO A 31 3.92 7.47 0.48
N GLY A 32 4.98 6.84 -0.01
CA GLY A 32 4.97 5.42 -0.33
C GLY A 32 5.23 5.13 -1.80
N ARG A 33 5.09 3.86 -2.16
CA ARG A 33 5.30 3.42 -3.54
C ARG A 33 4.66 2.06 -3.77
N LEU A 34 4.41 1.74 -5.04
CA LEU A 34 4.01 0.38 -5.42
C LEU A 34 5.20 -0.56 -5.35
N ILE A 35 4.95 -1.75 -4.83
CA ILE A 35 5.94 -2.83 -4.77
C ILE A 35 5.28 -4.12 -5.22
N PRO A 36 6.07 -5.13 -5.62
CA PRO A 36 5.53 -6.48 -5.78
C PRO A 36 4.99 -6.96 -4.43
N ILE A 37 3.91 -7.73 -4.47
CA ILE A 37 3.30 -8.20 -3.23
C ILE A 37 4.30 -9.06 -2.45
N PRO A 38 4.46 -8.82 -1.13
CA PRO A 38 5.37 -9.61 -0.31
C PRO A 38 4.96 -11.08 -0.24
N ARG A 39 5.93 -11.97 -0.05
CA ARG A 39 5.68 -13.40 0.04
C ARG A 39 4.72 -13.77 1.16
N GLU A 40 4.70 -12.99 2.21
CA GLU A 40 3.86 -13.22 3.38
C GLU A 40 2.38 -13.04 3.08
N ILE A 41 2.06 -12.39 1.98
CA ILE A 41 0.68 -12.11 1.59
C ILE A 41 0.35 -12.90 0.34
N HIS A 42 -0.70 -13.72 0.43
CA HIS A 42 -1.16 -14.56 -0.67
C HIS A 42 -2.50 -14.05 -1.22
N ALA A 43 -2.53 -12.81 -1.65
CA ALA A 43 -3.79 -12.22 -2.08
C ALA A 43 -3.54 -11.13 -3.11
N GLY A 44 -4.61 -10.76 -3.81
CA GLY A 44 -4.59 -9.59 -4.64
C GLY A 44 -4.02 -9.79 -6.03
N CYS A 45 -3.65 -8.68 -6.65
CA CYS A 45 -3.23 -8.63 -8.04
C CYS A 45 -1.72 -8.76 -8.25
N GLY A 46 -0.96 -9.03 -7.19
CA GLY A 46 0.49 -9.11 -7.26
C GLY A 46 1.20 -7.79 -7.02
N LEU A 47 0.47 -6.72 -6.81
CA LEU A 47 1.02 -5.40 -6.47
C LEU A 47 0.46 -4.93 -5.14
N ALA A 48 1.28 -4.17 -4.41
CA ALA A 48 0.87 -3.60 -3.13
C ALA A 48 1.46 -2.20 -2.99
N TRP A 49 0.84 -1.39 -2.14
CA TRP A 49 1.37 -0.07 -1.79
C TRP A 49 2.10 -0.17 -0.46
N LYS A 50 3.34 0.31 -0.43
CA LYS A 50 4.15 0.30 0.77
C LYS A 50 4.32 1.72 1.28
N THR A 51 4.05 1.94 2.57
CA THR A 51 4.25 3.23 3.21
C THR A 51 4.55 3.03 4.70
N GLU A 52 4.64 4.11 5.45
CA GLU A 52 4.90 4.04 6.89
C GLU A 52 3.67 3.58 7.67
N PRO A 53 3.84 2.78 8.74
CA PRO A 53 2.70 2.34 9.55
C PRO A 53 1.88 3.49 10.14
N SER A 54 2.52 4.61 10.44
CA SER A 54 1.85 5.78 11.00
C SER A 54 0.86 6.43 10.04
N GLU A 55 0.93 6.07 8.73
CA GLU A 55 0.04 6.61 7.71
C GLU A 55 -1.26 5.83 7.55
N LYS A 56 -1.47 4.78 8.36
CA LYS A 56 -2.61 3.88 8.15
C LYS A 56 -3.95 4.60 8.15
N GLU A 57 -4.23 5.41 9.18
CA GLU A 57 -5.50 6.13 9.25
C GLU A 57 -5.66 7.12 8.11
N HIS A 58 -4.58 7.83 7.79
CA HIS A 58 -4.56 8.78 6.68
C HIS A 58 -4.95 8.09 5.37
N PHE A 59 -4.35 6.93 5.08
CA PHE A 59 -4.65 6.19 3.87
C PHE A 59 -6.05 5.60 3.88
N MET A 60 -6.55 5.17 5.02
CA MET A 60 -7.93 4.69 5.11
C MET A 60 -8.91 5.77 4.70
N HIS A 61 -8.71 6.99 5.20
CA HIS A 61 -9.57 8.13 4.83
C HIS A 61 -9.37 8.54 3.38
N ALA A 62 -8.12 8.62 2.93
CA ALA A 62 -7.82 9.03 1.56
C ALA A 62 -8.41 8.09 0.52
N LEU A 63 -8.29 6.79 0.75
CA LEU A 63 -8.84 5.80 -0.17
C LEU A 63 -10.36 5.82 -0.20
N ALA A 64 -10.99 6.03 0.96
CA ALA A 64 -12.44 6.17 1.04
C ALA A 64 -12.91 7.40 0.25
N ASP A 65 -12.24 8.54 0.43
CA ASP A 65 -12.58 9.78 -0.27
C ASP A 65 -12.39 9.64 -1.78
N ALA A 66 -11.36 8.93 -2.20
CA ALA A 66 -11.06 8.74 -3.62
C ALA A 66 -11.91 7.64 -4.27
N GLY A 67 -12.62 6.85 -3.47
CA GLY A 67 -13.38 5.73 -3.98
C GLY A 67 -12.52 4.59 -4.49
N ILE A 68 -11.30 4.49 -3.99
CA ILE A 68 -10.37 3.42 -4.40
C ILE A 68 -10.61 2.19 -3.52
N ARG A 69 -10.80 1.05 -4.17
CA ARG A 69 -10.99 -0.22 -3.46
C ARG A 69 -9.64 -0.80 -3.07
N TRP A 70 -9.58 -1.34 -1.87
CA TRP A 70 -8.40 -2.06 -1.39
C TRP A 70 -8.85 -3.32 -0.67
N GLU A 71 -7.96 -4.31 -0.59
CA GLU A 71 -8.32 -5.61 -0.05
C GLU A 71 -7.94 -5.75 1.41
N ALA A 72 -6.71 -5.38 1.76
CA ALA A 72 -6.24 -5.47 3.13
C ALA A 72 -5.17 -4.42 3.40
N MET A 73 -5.04 -4.04 4.67
CA MET A 73 -3.93 -3.23 5.16
C MET A 73 -3.27 -3.98 6.29
N GLU A 74 -1.98 -4.26 6.14
CA GLU A 74 -1.22 -5.01 7.14
C GLU A 74 0.11 -4.34 7.39
N VAL A 75 0.56 -4.42 8.64
CA VAL A 75 1.90 -3.94 8.99
C VAL A 75 2.82 -5.15 8.98
N LEU A 76 3.82 -5.10 8.11
CA LEU A 76 4.81 -6.17 7.93
C LEU A 76 6.20 -5.59 8.08
N GLU A 77 7.13 -6.44 8.51
CA GLU A 77 8.53 -6.04 8.53
C GLU A 77 9.17 -6.38 7.19
N LEU A 78 9.63 -5.36 6.50
CA LEU A 78 10.22 -5.48 5.17
C LEU A 78 11.64 -4.92 5.16
N TRP A 79 12.46 -5.44 4.26
CA TRP A 79 13.79 -4.88 4.02
C TRP A 79 13.62 -3.48 3.42
N GLY A 80 14.19 -2.51 4.10
CA GLY A 80 14.04 -1.11 3.71
C GLY A 80 15.16 -0.55 2.89
#